data_9150a623a68949639803246e259e4a05
#
_entry.id   9150a623a68949639803246e259e4a05
#
_cell.length_a   1.000
_cell.length_b   1.000
_cell.length_c   1.000
_cell.angle_alpha   90.00
_cell.angle_beta   90.00
_cell.angle_gamma   90.00
#
_symmetry.space_group_name_H-M   'P 1'
#
loop_
_entity.id
_entity.type
_entity.pdbx_description
1 polymer ?
#
loop_
_entity_poly.entity_id
_entity_poly.type
_entity_poly.pdbx_seq_one_letter_code
_entity_poly.pdbx_strand_id
1 'polypeptide(L)' 'MIRMLQYSLNHGQPIRVIFQTPDGKLVQRRATVIHQEGDRVTISSLRPREEVTLDLSQLLGADYIKGDTGQPKEEQP' A
#
# COMPACT_ATOMS: atom_id res chain seq x y z
N MET A 1 0.35 -2.52 -10.78
CA MET A 1 0.39 -1.75 -9.53
C MET A 1 -0.98 -1.36 -9.05
N ILE A 2 -1.81 -0.85 -9.92
CA ILE A 2 -3.17 -0.46 -9.54
C ILE A 2 -3.95 -1.61 -8.92
N ARG A 3 -3.80 -2.80 -9.48
CA ARG A 3 -4.50 -3.96 -8.96
C ARG A 3 -4.16 -4.24 -7.50
N MET A 4 -2.89 -4.08 -7.13
CA MET A 4 -2.48 -4.34 -5.75
C MET A 4 -3.01 -3.29 -4.80
N LEU A 5 -3.10 -2.04 -5.27
CA LEU A 5 -3.69 -0.98 -4.46
C LEU A 5 -5.17 -1.26 -4.21
N GLN A 6 -5.87 -1.69 -5.25
CA GLN A 6 -7.28 -2.00 -5.11
C GLN A 6 -7.51 -3.21 -4.21
N TYR A 7 -6.66 -4.21 -4.32
CA TYR A 7 -6.74 -5.37 -3.46
C TYR A 7 -6.60 -4.94 -1.99
N SER A 8 -5.61 -4.11 -1.70
CA SER A 8 -5.39 -3.66 -0.34
C SER A 8 -6.58 -2.85 0.17
N LEU A 9 -7.10 -1.95 -0.65
CA LEU A 9 -8.21 -1.10 -0.26
C LEU A 9 -9.48 -1.91 -0.04
N ASN A 10 -9.77 -2.83 -0.96
CA ASN A 10 -11.04 -3.55 -0.92
C ASN A 10 -11.09 -4.61 0.18
N HIS A 11 -9.95 -5.15 0.57
CA HIS A 11 -9.92 -6.25 1.51
C HIS A 11 -9.25 -5.92 2.83
N GLY A 12 -8.75 -4.69 2.96
CA GLY A 12 -8.07 -4.30 4.20
C GLY A 12 -6.80 -5.07 4.45
N GLN A 13 -6.12 -5.52 3.40
CA GLN A 13 -4.93 -6.32 3.53
C GLN A 13 -3.68 -5.49 3.28
N PRO A 14 -2.65 -5.65 4.09
CA PRO A 14 -1.41 -4.91 3.86
C PRO A 14 -0.69 -5.39 2.62
N ILE A 15 0.00 -4.47 1.98
CA ILE A 15 0.86 -4.76 0.83
C ILE A 15 2.19 -4.06 1.07
N ARG A 16 3.17 -4.39 0.27
CA ARG A 16 4.46 -3.72 0.35
C ARG A 16 4.49 -2.65 -0.72
N VAL A 17 4.79 -1.43 -0.33
CA VAL A 17 4.85 -0.31 -1.25
C VAL A 17 6.22 0.34 -1.18
N ILE A 18 6.66 0.88 -2.32
CA ILE A 18 7.89 1.64 -2.40
C ILE A 18 7.52 2.98 -3.00
N PHE A 19 7.84 4.04 -2.31
CA PHE A 19 7.50 5.37 -2.78
C PHE A 19 8.64 6.34 -2.51
N GLN A 20 8.56 7.49 -3.16
CA GLN A 20 9.57 8.51 -3.04
C GLN A 20 9.00 9.68 -2.26
N THR A 21 9.73 10.14 -1.26
CA THR A 21 9.32 11.30 -0.48
C THR A 21 9.60 12.57 -1.27
N PRO A 22 9.02 13.71 -0.87
CA PRO A 22 9.28 14.96 -1.58
C PRO A 22 10.75 15.36 -1.62
N ASP A 23 11.55 14.94 -0.63
CA ASP A 23 12.97 15.25 -0.63
C ASP A 23 13.79 14.19 -1.36
N GLY A 24 13.15 13.30 -2.09
CA GLY A 24 13.84 12.37 -2.98
C GLY A 24 14.27 11.06 -2.38
N LYS A 25 13.91 10.76 -1.15
CA LYS A 25 14.30 9.51 -0.54
C LYS A 25 13.35 8.40 -0.95
N LEU A 26 13.91 7.20 -1.10
CA LEU A 26 13.09 6.02 -1.37
C LEU A 26 12.73 5.39 -0.04
N VAL A 27 11.45 5.06 0.10
CA VAL A 27 10.93 4.48 1.32
C VAL A 27 10.16 3.23 0.97
N GLN A 28 10.37 2.17 1.72
CA GLN A 28 9.62 0.94 1.57
C GLN A 28 8.82 0.72 2.85
N ARG A 29 7.53 0.43 2.69
CA ARG A 29 6.64 0.22 3.84
C ARG A 29 5.71 -0.94 3.58
N ARG A 30 5.35 -1.60 4.66
CA ARG A 30 4.26 -2.55 4.65
C ARG A 30 3.05 -1.76 5.13
N ALA A 31 2.08 -1.55 4.27
CA ALA A 31 0.98 -0.65 4.58
C ALA A 31 -0.31 -1.11 3.92
N THR A 32 -1.41 -0.63 4.45
CA THR A 32 -2.73 -0.90 3.90
C THR A 32 -3.25 0.36 3.24
N VAL A 33 -3.81 0.23 2.05
CA VAL A 33 -4.45 1.36 1.39
C VAL A 33 -5.80 1.58 2.05
N ILE A 34 -6.03 2.77 2.57
CA ILE A 34 -7.25 3.08 3.28
C ILE A 34 -8.14 4.06 2.53
N HIS A 35 -7.61 4.72 1.51
CA HIS A 35 -8.41 5.67 0.74
C HIS A 35 -7.72 5.91 -0.59
N GLN A 36 -8.51 6.04 -1.63
CA GLN A 36 -7.97 6.40 -2.94
C GLN A 36 -8.98 7.29 -3.63
N GLU A 37 -8.51 8.44 -4.12
CA GLU A 37 -9.35 9.37 -4.81
C GLU A 37 -8.55 10.01 -5.92
N GLY A 38 -8.95 9.79 -7.15
CA GLY A 38 -8.22 10.31 -8.30
C GLY A 38 -6.80 9.78 -8.31
N ASP A 39 -5.84 10.69 -8.35
CA ASP A 39 -4.44 10.31 -8.39
C ASP A 39 -3.80 10.29 -7.01
N ARG A 40 -4.60 10.32 -5.97
CA ARG A 40 -4.07 10.31 -4.60
C ARG A 40 -4.46 9.04 -3.88
N VAL A 41 -3.53 8.52 -3.11
CA VAL A 41 -3.77 7.33 -2.33
C VAL A 41 -3.25 7.57 -0.91
N THR A 42 -4.04 7.16 0.08
CA THR A 42 -3.63 7.25 1.48
C THR A 42 -3.34 5.85 1.97
N ILE A 43 -2.17 5.67 2.56
CA ILE A 43 -1.75 4.40 3.11
C ILE A 43 -1.55 4.54 4.61
N SER A 44 -1.76 3.45 5.32
CA SER A 44 -1.58 3.40 6.76
C SER A 44 -0.60 2.27 7.07
N SER A 45 0.46 2.59 7.79
CA SER A 45 1.43 1.59 8.20
C SER A 45 1.43 1.46 9.71
N LEU A 46 1.96 0.33 10.21
CA LEU A 46 2.03 0.12 11.66
C LEU A 46 3.42 0.29 12.21
N ARG A 47 4.45 0.17 11.38
CA ARG A 47 5.83 0.25 11.86
C ARG A 47 6.68 1.01 10.86
N PRO A 48 6.78 2.30 11.02
CA PRO A 48 6.16 3.10 12.09
C PRO A 48 4.67 3.31 11.83
N ARG A 49 3.93 3.62 12.88
CA ARG A 49 2.53 3.89 12.73
C ARG A 49 2.35 5.28 12.13
N GLU A 50 1.85 5.33 10.93
CA GLU A 50 1.66 6.62 10.28
C GLU A 50 0.70 6.47 9.12
N GLU A 51 0.06 7.56 8.75
CA GLU A 51 -0.75 7.65 7.55
C GLU A 51 -0.08 8.62 6.61
N VAL A 52 0.05 8.24 5.36
CA VAL A 52 0.72 9.07 4.37
C VAL A 52 -0.17 9.15 3.14
N THR A 53 -0.38 10.35 2.65
CA THR A 53 -1.11 10.54 1.39
C THR A 53 -0.10 10.84 0.30
N LEU A 54 -0.16 10.08 -0.77
CA LEU A 54 0.79 10.15 -1.85
C LEU A 54 0.07 10.40 -3.17
N ASP A 55 0.75 11.08 -4.09
CA ASP A 55 0.31 11.07 -5.47
C ASP A 55 0.76 9.75 -6.07
N LEU A 56 0.01 9.23 -7.00
CA LEU A 56 0.40 7.99 -7.67
C LEU A 56 1.76 8.11 -8.34
N SER A 57 2.14 9.32 -8.74
CA SER A 57 3.45 9.53 -9.35
C SER A 57 4.60 9.31 -8.37
N GLN A 58 4.34 9.36 -7.07
CA GLN A 58 5.37 9.11 -6.08
C GLN A 58 5.50 7.62 -5.77
N LEU A 59 4.53 6.82 -6.18
CA LEU A 59 4.51 5.41 -5.89
C LEU A 59 5.28 4.69 -6.97
N LEU A 60 6.40 4.10 -6.62
CA LEU A 60 7.29 3.48 -7.57
C LEU A 60 7.07 1.99 -7.70
N GLY A 61 6.44 1.37 -6.74
CA GLY A 61 6.14 -0.04 -6.82
C GLY A 61 5.21 -0.48 -5.73
N ALA A 62 4.52 -1.58 -5.98
CA ALA A 62 3.66 -2.19 -4.99
C ALA A 62 3.66 -3.68 -5.27
N ASP A 63 3.62 -4.48 -4.23
CA ASP A 63 3.63 -5.91 -4.39
C ASP A 63 2.92 -6.56 -3.22
N TYR A 64 2.50 -7.80 -3.41
CA TYR A 64 1.89 -8.55 -2.33
C TYR A 64 2.96 -8.92 -1.32
N ILE A 65 2.56 -9.05 -0.07
CA ILE A 65 3.46 -9.52 0.95
C ILE A 65 3.73 -10.99 0.70
N LYS A 66 4.95 -11.43 0.97
CA LYS A 66 5.36 -12.79 0.72
C LYS A 66 4.34 -13.76 1.29
N GLY A 67 3.90 -14.70 0.49
CA GLY A 67 2.91 -15.68 0.90
C GLY A 67 1.48 -15.28 0.55
N ASP A 68 1.27 -14.05 0.11
CA ASP A 68 -0.04 -13.57 -0.26
C ASP A 68 -0.21 -13.70 -1.77
N THR A 69 -1.30 -14.28 -2.20
CA THR A 69 -1.54 -14.49 -3.62
C THR A 69 -2.50 -13.47 -4.21
N GLY A 70 -2.85 -12.45 -3.44
CA GLY A 70 -3.78 -11.45 -3.92
C GLY A 70 -5.21 -11.79 -3.63
N GLN A 71 -5.44 -12.79 -2.79
CA GLN A 71 -6.78 -13.15 -2.37
C GLN A 71 -6.95 -12.91 -0.89
N PRO A 72 -8.16 -12.60 -0.45
CA PRO A 72 -8.38 -12.35 0.97
C PRO A 72 -8.01 -13.59 1.78
N LYS A 73 -7.43 -13.34 2.94
CA LYS A 73 -7.11 -14.45 3.79
C LYS A 73 -8.21 -14.67 4.71
N GLU A 74 -9.31 -15.19 4.30
CA GLU A 74 -10.33 -15.39 5.14
C GLU A 74 -10.13 -16.55 5.84
N GLU A 75 -10.70 -16.81 6.70
CA GLU A 75 -10.72 -17.90 7.39
C GLU A 75 -9.58 -18.59 7.46
N GLN A 76 -8.62 -18.10 7.64
CA GLN A 76 -7.50 -18.78 7.89
C GLN A 76 -7.61 -19.43 9.14
N PRO A 77 -7.68 -20.60 9.27
CA PRO A 77 -7.79 -21.29 10.55
C PRO A 77 -6.53 -21.08 11.35
#